data_8bb9c083db6063de86666ad8100f5d45
#
_entry.id   8bb9c083db6063de86666ad8100f5d45
#
_cell.length_a   1.000
_cell.length_b   1.000
_cell.length_c   1.000
_cell.angle_alpha   90.00
_cell.angle_beta   90.00
_cell.angle_gamma   90.00
#
_symmetry.space_group_name_H-M   'P 1'
#
loop_
_entity.id
_entity.type
_entity.pdbx_description
1 polymer ?
#
loop_
_entity_poly.entity_id
_entity_poly.type
_entity_poly.pdbx_seq_one_letter_code
_entity_poly.pdbx_strand_id
1 'polypeptide(L)'
;SLSLLLKICHQVLYKEKQITREEVVESLEGWMAYAKYGNTYKYRKNLLRKFNRYFPIKNKSEIMRSKKIKNFFRKVYASKMEFSVQKTLMLVRKGMNIEEIAKERGVKIGTIWSHFENLIEHGQLAVWCILPRRKIATILQKIKYPSESLKEIKWRLHSNKISFNEVTCVRAYIRMKDKIAKRE
;
A
#
# COMPACT_ATOMS: atom_id res chain seq x y z
N SER A 1 -17.62 -7.10 -14.18
CA SER A 1 -17.24 -7.89 -13.00
C SER A 1 -15.71 -7.96 -12.89
N LEU A 2 -15.17 -8.13 -11.70
CA LEU A 2 -13.71 -8.23 -11.46
C LEU A 2 -13.07 -9.38 -12.26
N SER A 3 -13.78 -10.46 -12.47
CA SER A 3 -13.34 -11.59 -13.30
C SER A 3 -13.11 -11.19 -14.76
N LEU A 4 -13.92 -10.31 -15.29
CA LEU A 4 -13.77 -9.77 -16.64
C LEU A 4 -12.55 -8.84 -16.72
N LEU A 5 -12.38 -7.97 -15.72
CA LEU A 5 -11.23 -7.08 -15.61
C LEU A 5 -9.91 -7.85 -15.58
N LEU A 6 -9.81 -8.89 -14.75
CA LEU A 6 -8.64 -9.76 -14.69
C LEU A 6 -8.36 -10.46 -16.03
N LYS A 7 -9.41 -10.90 -16.73
CA LYS A 7 -9.29 -11.51 -18.06
C LYS A 7 -8.76 -10.52 -19.09
N ILE A 8 -9.26 -9.29 -19.10
CA ILE A 8 -8.79 -8.21 -19.99
C ILE A 8 -7.35 -7.84 -19.68
N CYS A 9 -7.00 -7.61 -18.41
CA CYS A 9 -5.62 -7.31 -18.01
C CYS A 9 -4.65 -8.42 -18.45
N HIS A 10 -5.03 -9.69 -18.29
CA HIS A 10 -4.21 -10.81 -18.73
C HIS A 10 -4.04 -10.85 -20.26
N GLN A 11 -5.15 -10.71 -21.01
CA GLN A 11 -5.12 -10.85 -22.46
C GLN A 11 -4.43 -9.69 -23.16
N VAL A 12 -4.66 -8.46 -22.71
CA VAL A 12 -4.22 -7.23 -23.40
C VAL A 12 -2.88 -6.75 -22.87
N LEU A 13 -2.67 -6.74 -21.55
CA LEU A 13 -1.50 -6.10 -20.96
C LEU A 13 -0.42 -7.09 -20.55
N TYR A 14 -0.78 -8.18 -19.90
CA TYR A 14 0.21 -9.13 -19.38
C TYR A 14 0.83 -9.99 -20.47
N LYS A 15 0.03 -10.46 -21.45
CA LYS A 15 0.57 -11.23 -22.59
C LYS A 15 1.51 -10.39 -23.47
N GLU A 16 1.21 -9.11 -23.62
CA GLU A 16 2.03 -8.16 -24.38
C GLU A 16 3.21 -7.60 -23.57
N LYS A 17 3.42 -8.09 -22.34
CA LYS A 17 4.48 -7.65 -21.41
C LYS A 17 4.42 -6.15 -21.05
N GLN A 18 3.27 -5.50 -21.19
CA GLN A 18 3.07 -4.10 -20.80
C GLN A 18 2.93 -3.92 -19.29
N ILE A 19 2.55 -4.99 -18.57
CA ILE A 19 2.48 -5.01 -17.10
C ILE A 19 3.07 -6.29 -16.54
N THR A 20 3.63 -6.20 -15.36
CA THR A 20 4.13 -7.34 -14.61
C THR A 20 3.04 -7.93 -13.72
N ARG A 21 3.25 -9.18 -13.30
CA ARG A 21 2.36 -9.86 -12.34
C ARG A 21 2.29 -9.10 -11.02
N GLU A 22 3.41 -8.53 -10.57
CA GLU A 22 3.55 -7.77 -9.33
C GLU A 22 2.72 -6.48 -9.38
N GLU A 23 2.74 -5.76 -10.47
CA GLU A 23 1.93 -4.54 -10.66
C GLU A 23 0.43 -4.85 -10.63
N VAL A 24 0.01 -5.99 -11.18
CA VAL A 24 -1.38 -6.43 -11.10
C VAL A 24 -1.75 -6.81 -9.67
N VAL A 25 -0.87 -7.52 -8.94
CA VAL A 25 -1.09 -7.85 -7.51
C VAL A 25 -1.20 -6.58 -6.68
N GLU A 26 -0.29 -5.63 -6.87
CA GLU A 26 -0.27 -4.36 -6.15
C GLU A 26 -1.55 -3.54 -6.40
N SER A 27 -2.00 -3.51 -7.66
CA SER A 27 -3.26 -2.86 -8.04
C SER A 27 -4.49 -3.54 -7.42
N LEU A 28 -4.50 -4.87 -7.37
CA LEU A 28 -5.60 -5.63 -6.75
C LEU A 28 -5.63 -5.48 -5.23
N GLU A 29 -4.48 -5.46 -4.57
CA GLU A 29 -4.39 -5.22 -3.13
C GLU A 29 -4.88 -3.82 -2.77
N GLY A 30 -4.50 -2.81 -3.54
CA GLY A 30 -5.04 -1.46 -3.41
C GLY A 30 -6.55 -1.42 -3.62
N TRP A 31 -7.05 -2.09 -4.67
CA TRP A 31 -8.48 -2.15 -4.93
C TRP A 31 -9.26 -2.89 -3.82
N MET A 32 -8.72 -4.00 -3.31
CA MET A 32 -9.33 -4.75 -2.20
C MET A 32 -9.39 -3.96 -0.90
N ALA A 33 -8.42 -3.07 -0.66
CA ALA A 33 -8.43 -2.19 0.50
C ALA A 33 -9.57 -1.14 0.44
N TYR A 34 -9.91 -0.69 -0.78
CA TYR A 34 -11.01 0.27 -1.01
C TYR A 34 -12.38 -0.38 -1.18
N ALA A 35 -12.44 -1.62 -1.62
CA ALA A 35 -13.72 -2.27 -1.90
C ALA A 35 -14.45 -2.62 -0.59
N LYS A 36 -15.68 -2.10 -0.47
CA LYS A 36 -16.58 -2.32 0.67
C LYS A 36 -16.75 -3.79 1.07
N TYR A 37 -16.46 -4.70 0.14
CA TYR A 37 -16.59 -6.17 0.29
C TYR A 37 -15.25 -6.89 0.45
N GLY A 38 -14.10 -6.18 0.41
CA GLY A 38 -12.75 -6.76 0.39
C GLY A 38 -12.30 -7.39 1.71
N ASN A 39 -13.06 -7.20 2.79
CA ASN A 39 -12.65 -7.60 4.14
C ASN A 39 -13.06 -9.03 4.54
N THR A 40 -13.85 -9.75 3.75
CA THR A 40 -14.15 -11.13 4.09
C THR A 40 -13.02 -12.05 3.60
N TYR A 41 -12.47 -12.86 4.50
CA TYR A 41 -11.45 -13.87 4.20
C TYR A 41 -11.84 -14.75 2.99
N LYS A 42 -13.13 -15.12 2.89
CA LYS A 42 -13.69 -15.92 1.80
C LYS A 42 -13.58 -15.21 0.45
N TYR A 43 -13.85 -13.91 0.41
CA TYR A 43 -13.74 -13.11 -0.83
C TYR A 43 -12.29 -12.99 -1.29
N ARG A 44 -11.36 -12.67 -0.38
CA ARG A 44 -9.92 -12.60 -0.67
C ARG A 44 -9.37 -13.93 -1.19
N LYS A 45 -9.76 -15.05 -0.58
CA LYS A 45 -9.35 -16.39 -1.01
C LYS A 45 -9.87 -16.71 -2.42
N ASN A 46 -11.11 -16.37 -2.72
CA ASN A 46 -11.70 -16.58 -4.05
C ASN A 46 -11.03 -15.68 -5.12
N LEU A 47 -10.73 -14.44 -4.77
CA LEU A 47 -10.05 -13.51 -5.66
C LEU A 47 -8.63 -13.99 -5.98
N LEU A 48 -7.85 -14.37 -4.98
CA LEU A 48 -6.50 -14.94 -5.16
C LEU A 48 -6.52 -16.21 -6.01
N ARG A 49 -7.53 -17.09 -5.83
CA ARG A 49 -7.69 -18.30 -6.66
C ARG A 49 -7.97 -17.94 -8.11
N LYS A 50 -8.85 -16.96 -8.38
CA LYS A 50 -9.12 -16.46 -9.74
C LYS A 50 -7.90 -15.77 -10.33
N PHE A 51 -7.23 -14.94 -9.56
CA PHE A 51 -6.00 -14.26 -9.97
C PHE A 51 -4.93 -15.28 -10.39
N ASN A 52 -4.61 -16.27 -9.57
CA ASN A 52 -3.60 -17.28 -9.89
C ASN A 52 -3.95 -18.16 -11.11
N ARG A 53 -5.23 -18.19 -11.54
CA ARG A 53 -5.63 -18.86 -12.79
C ARG A 53 -5.18 -18.07 -14.01
N TYR A 54 -5.27 -16.74 -13.99
CA TYR A 54 -4.87 -15.88 -15.11
C TYR A 54 -3.39 -15.51 -15.09
N PHE A 55 -2.80 -15.39 -13.89
CA PHE A 55 -1.41 -15.00 -13.67
C PHE A 55 -0.69 -16.09 -12.87
N PRO A 56 -0.45 -17.27 -13.47
CA PRO A 56 0.22 -18.37 -12.78
C PRO A 56 1.67 -18.02 -12.47
N ILE A 57 2.15 -18.46 -11.30
CA ILE A 57 3.56 -18.36 -10.94
C ILE A 57 4.33 -19.40 -11.77
N LYS A 58 5.12 -18.93 -12.74
CA LYS A 58 5.84 -19.80 -13.68
C LYS A 58 7.20 -20.27 -13.17
N ASN A 59 7.86 -19.54 -12.26
CA ASN A 59 9.23 -19.81 -11.86
C ASN A 59 9.40 -20.07 -10.36
N LYS A 60 10.30 -21.00 -10.01
CA LYS A 60 10.63 -21.33 -8.61
C LYS A 60 11.22 -20.13 -7.85
N SER A 61 11.93 -19.24 -8.53
CA SER A 61 12.44 -17.96 -8.01
C SER A 61 11.33 -16.99 -7.62
N GLU A 62 10.25 -16.87 -8.42
CA GLU A 62 9.07 -16.06 -8.08
C GLU A 62 8.34 -16.59 -6.85
N ILE A 63 8.24 -17.93 -6.70
CA ILE A 63 7.66 -18.56 -5.51
C ILE A 63 8.48 -18.22 -4.27
N MET A 64 9.81 -18.27 -4.39
CA MET A 64 10.73 -17.94 -3.28
C MET A 64 10.67 -16.45 -2.94
N ARG A 65 10.61 -15.55 -3.94
CA ARG A 65 10.45 -14.10 -3.77
C ARG A 65 9.10 -13.78 -3.09
N SER A 66 8.02 -14.38 -3.55
CA SER A 66 6.69 -14.26 -2.91
C SER A 66 6.66 -14.80 -1.48
N LYS A 67 7.37 -15.90 -1.17
CA LYS A 67 7.51 -16.43 0.19
C LYS A 67 8.37 -15.52 1.07
N LYS A 68 9.47 -14.94 0.53
CA LYS A 68 10.31 -13.95 1.25
C LYS A 68 9.51 -12.70 1.60
N ILE A 69 8.73 -12.16 0.66
CA ILE A 69 7.85 -11.01 0.88
C ILE A 69 6.79 -11.34 1.94
N LYS A 70 6.11 -12.49 1.84
CA LYS A 70 5.15 -12.94 2.87
C LYS A 70 5.79 -13.12 4.24
N ASN A 71 6.99 -13.68 4.31
CA ASN A 71 7.72 -13.84 5.57
C ASN A 71 8.23 -12.51 6.12
N PHE A 72 8.60 -11.57 5.25
CA PHE A 72 8.92 -10.21 5.65
C PHE A 72 7.71 -9.55 6.31
N PHE A 73 6.57 -9.52 5.63
CA PHE A 73 5.33 -8.96 6.20
C PHE A 73 4.90 -9.70 7.47
N ARG A 74 5.05 -11.02 7.56
CA ARG A 74 4.74 -11.81 8.76
C ARG A 74 5.68 -11.47 9.94
N LYS A 75 6.99 -11.26 9.71
CA LYS A 75 7.94 -10.82 10.74
C LYS A 75 7.67 -9.39 11.19
N VAL A 76 7.27 -8.52 10.28
CA VAL A 76 6.86 -7.15 10.58
C VAL A 76 5.55 -7.13 11.39
N TYR A 77 4.61 -8.06 11.14
CA TYR A 77 3.43 -8.26 11.97
C TYR A 77 3.78 -8.70 13.41
N ALA A 78 4.83 -9.47 13.57
CA ALA A 78 5.32 -9.89 14.89
C ALA A 78 6.16 -8.81 15.60
N SER A 79 6.59 -7.75 14.90
CA SER A 79 7.18 -6.59 15.55
C SER A 79 6.08 -5.86 16.34
N LYS A 80 6.39 -5.47 17.56
CA LYS A 80 5.51 -4.81 18.55
C LYS A 80 4.91 -3.50 17.99
N MET A 81 3.96 -3.59 17.06
CA MET A 81 3.15 -2.42 16.71
C MET A 81 2.26 -2.07 17.89
N GLU A 82 2.28 -0.80 18.27
CA GLU A 82 1.41 -0.30 19.32
C GLU A 82 -0.06 -0.64 19.04
N PHE A 83 -0.77 -1.09 20.06
CA PHE A 83 -2.19 -1.45 19.99
C PHE A 83 -3.03 -0.32 19.37
N SER A 84 -2.65 0.92 19.63
CA SER A 84 -3.25 2.12 19.08
C SER A 84 -3.19 2.17 17.54
N VAL A 85 -2.02 1.85 16.96
CA VAL A 85 -1.81 1.81 15.50
C VAL A 85 -2.62 0.67 14.85
N GLN A 86 -2.68 -0.49 15.52
CA GLN A 86 -3.47 -1.63 15.05
C GLN A 86 -4.98 -1.31 14.99
N LYS A 87 -5.53 -0.59 15.99
CA LYS A 87 -6.91 -0.11 15.94
C LYS A 87 -7.17 0.79 14.72
N THR A 88 -6.24 1.71 14.40
CA THR A 88 -6.36 2.52 13.18
C THR A 88 -6.43 1.66 11.93
N LEU A 89 -5.55 0.68 11.81
CA LEU A 89 -5.54 -0.24 10.66
C LEU A 89 -6.88 -0.99 10.50
N MET A 90 -7.48 -1.41 11.61
CA MET A 90 -8.78 -2.09 11.58
C MET A 90 -9.88 -1.17 11.04
N LEU A 91 -9.89 0.12 11.42
CA LEU A 91 -10.88 1.09 10.96
C LEU A 91 -10.68 1.46 9.49
N VAL A 92 -9.42 1.64 9.04
CA VAL A 92 -9.11 1.79 7.62
C VAL A 92 -9.62 0.60 6.80
N ARG A 93 -9.44 -0.62 7.30
CA ARG A 93 -9.93 -1.84 6.65
C ARG A 93 -11.45 -1.94 6.59
N LYS A 94 -12.15 -1.24 7.49
CA LYS A 94 -13.61 -1.06 7.44
C LYS A 94 -14.07 0.00 6.43
N GLY A 95 -13.13 0.69 5.78
CA GLY A 95 -13.41 1.73 4.77
C GLY A 95 -13.68 3.12 5.36
N MET A 96 -13.36 3.33 6.63
CA MET A 96 -13.53 4.65 7.27
C MET A 96 -12.47 5.63 6.77
N ASN A 97 -12.87 6.88 6.55
CA ASN A 97 -11.97 7.97 6.21
C ASN A 97 -11.22 8.49 7.45
N ILE A 98 -10.26 9.39 7.25
CA ILE A 98 -9.40 9.87 8.33
C ILE A 98 -10.15 10.63 9.42
N GLU A 99 -11.16 11.40 9.03
CA GLU A 99 -12.00 12.20 9.93
C GLU A 99 -12.90 11.27 10.78
N GLU A 100 -13.50 10.27 10.15
CA GLU A 100 -14.31 9.25 10.82
C GLU A 100 -13.47 8.45 11.83
N ILE A 101 -12.25 8.05 11.43
CA ILE A 101 -11.33 7.32 12.32
C ILE A 101 -10.90 8.19 13.50
N ALA A 102 -10.60 9.47 13.27
CA ALA A 102 -10.21 10.40 14.33
C ALA A 102 -11.34 10.58 15.34
N LYS A 103 -12.58 10.76 14.85
CA LYS A 103 -13.80 10.88 15.66
C LYS A 103 -14.08 9.61 16.44
N GLU A 104 -14.11 8.45 15.78
CA GLU A 104 -14.37 7.14 16.41
C GLU A 104 -13.38 6.82 17.53
N ARG A 105 -12.14 7.26 17.37
CA ARG A 105 -11.06 6.99 18.32
C ARG A 105 -10.87 8.08 19.37
N GLY A 106 -11.54 9.22 19.25
CA GLY A 106 -11.35 10.38 20.13
C GLY A 106 -9.92 10.95 20.08
N VAL A 107 -9.25 10.91 18.92
CA VAL A 107 -7.87 11.41 18.76
C VAL A 107 -7.79 12.47 17.66
N LYS A 108 -6.71 13.28 17.69
CA LYS A 108 -6.48 14.30 16.66
C LYS A 108 -6.17 13.66 15.30
N ILE A 109 -6.59 14.30 14.21
CA ILE A 109 -6.29 13.88 12.83
C ILE A 109 -4.78 13.70 12.63
N GLY A 110 -3.94 14.58 13.21
CA GLY A 110 -2.48 14.44 13.16
C GLY A 110 -1.97 13.12 13.74
N THR A 111 -2.60 12.59 14.80
CA THR A 111 -2.28 11.28 15.36
C THR A 111 -2.60 10.15 14.37
N ILE A 112 -3.71 10.26 13.63
CA ILE A 112 -4.05 9.27 12.61
C ILE A 112 -3.05 9.29 11.46
N TRP A 113 -2.57 10.47 11.04
CA TRP A 113 -1.50 10.59 10.05
C TRP A 113 -0.20 9.92 10.52
N SER A 114 0.19 10.09 11.79
CA SER A 114 1.36 9.40 12.37
C SER A 114 1.18 7.88 12.37
N HIS A 115 -0.05 7.39 12.64
CA HIS A 115 -0.36 5.97 12.51
C HIS A 115 -0.27 5.48 11.06
N PHE A 116 -0.73 6.26 10.08
CA PHE A 116 -0.61 5.91 8.67
C PHE A 116 0.86 5.84 8.23
N GLU A 117 1.70 6.81 8.63
CA GLU A 117 3.14 6.76 8.39
C GLU A 117 3.73 5.45 8.91
N ASN A 118 3.46 5.10 10.17
CA ASN A 118 3.96 3.88 10.78
C ASN A 118 3.47 2.62 10.04
N LEU A 119 2.18 2.55 9.71
CA LEU A 119 1.58 1.44 8.98
C LEU A 119 2.18 1.25 7.59
N ILE A 120 2.45 2.35 6.88
CA ILE A 120 3.07 2.32 5.54
C ILE A 120 4.52 1.88 5.64
N GLU A 121 5.30 2.46 6.56
CA GLU A 121 6.71 2.12 6.73
C GLU A 121 6.93 0.64 7.09
N HIS A 122 5.95 0.04 7.77
CA HIS A 122 5.95 -1.39 8.09
C HIS A 122 5.21 -2.26 7.06
N GLY A 123 4.76 -1.68 5.94
CA GLY A 123 4.10 -2.42 4.87
C GLY A 123 2.72 -2.97 5.20
N GLN A 124 2.06 -2.42 6.25
CA GLN A 124 0.73 -2.84 6.70
C GLN A 124 -0.40 -2.11 5.98
N LEU A 125 -0.09 -0.92 5.47
CA LEU A 125 -1.01 -0.06 4.74
C LEU A 125 -0.32 0.43 3.47
N ALA A 126 -0.96 0.26 2.34
CA ALA A 126 -0.46 0.78 1.10
C ALA A 126 -0.75 2.28 0.99
N VAL A 127 0.23 3.08 0.55
CA VAL A 127 0.11 4.54 0.48
C VAL A 127 -1.05 5.01 -0.41
N TRP A 128 -1.36 4.26 -1.46
CA TRP A 128 -2.50 4.55 -2.35
C TRP A 128 -3.87 4.23 -1.74
N CYS A 129 -3.93 3.62 -0.56
CA CYS A 129 -5.17 3.48 0.20
C CYS A 129 -5.60 4.77 0.87
N ILE A 130 -4.70 5.73 1.02
CA ILE A 130 -4.94 7.00 1.71
C ILE A 130 -4.69 8.22 0.84
N LEU A 131 -3.93 8.08 -0.25
CA LEU A 131 -3.58 9.18 -1.14
C LEU A 131 -3.87 8.84 -2.60
N PRO A 132 -4.39 9.79 -3.40
CA PRO A 132 -4.56 9.62 -4.84
C PRO A 132 -3.22 9.40 -5.55
N ARG A 133 -3.17 8.51 -6.53
CA ARG A 133 -1.96 8.18 -7.31
C ARG A 133 -1.27 9.42 -7.88
N ARG A 134 -2.04 10.40 -8.37
CA ARG A 134 -1.48 11.67 -8.90
C ARG A 134 -0.66 12.41 -7.85
N LYS A 135 -1.19 12.54 -6.62
CA LYS A 135 -0.44 13.18 -5.52
C LYS A 135 0.81 12.39 -5.16
N ILE A 136 0.72 11.07 -5.09
CA ILE A 136 1.86 10.19 -4.81
C ILE A 136 2.96 10.41 -5.86
N ALA A 137 2.62 10.35 -7.15
CA ALA A 137 3.57 10.56 -8.24
C ALA A 137 4.23 11.95 -8.16
N THR A 138 3.45 13.01 -7.92
CA THR A 138 3.97 14.37 -7.76
C THR A 138 4.97 14.45 -6.60
N ILE A 139 4.67 13.84 -5.47
CA ILE A 139 5.56 13.85 -4.30
C ILE A 139 6.82 13.03 -4.59
N LEU A 140 6.69 11.83 -5.17
CA LEU A 140 7.82 10.96 -5.50
C LEU A 140 8.84 11.63 -6.41
N GLN A 141 8.39 12.40 -7.42
CA GLN A 141 9.27 13.15 -8.32
C GLN A 141 10.11 14.24 -7.61
N LYS A 142 9.68 14.68 -6.43
CA LYS A 142 10.36 15.74 -5.67
C LYS A 142 11.25 15.23 -4.54
N ILE A 143 11.15 13.96 -4.18
CA ILE A 143 12.01 13.31 -3.17
C ILE A 143 13.28 12.82 -3.85
N LYS A 144 14.45 13.26 -3.39
CA LYS A 144 15.75 12.83 -3.91
C LYS A 144 16.27 11.58 -3.19
N TYR A 145 16.08 11.50 -1.88
CA TYR A 145 16.51 10.36 -1.04
C TYR A 145 15.62 10.20 0.20
N PRO A 146 15.56 8.99 0.80
CA PRO A 146 14.58 8.67 1.86
C PRO A 146 14.74 9.46 3.16
N SER A 147 15.98 9.90 3.47
CA SER A 147 16.31 10.66 4.69
C SER A 147 16.18 12.17 4.54
N GLU A 148 15.73 12.64 3.37
CA GLU A 148 15.63 14.05 3.07
C GLU A 148 14.65 14.81 4.00
N SER A 149 14.96 16.08 4.27
CA SER A 149 14.13 16.95 5.11
C SER A 149 12.74 17.18 4.47
N LEU A 150 11.69 17.07 5.30
CA LEU A 150 10.31 17.35 4.86
C LEU A 150 10.14 18.79 4.37
N LYS A 151 10.89 19.74 4.96
CA LYS A 151 10.85 21.16 4.56
C LYS A 151 11.38 21.35 3.14
N GLU A 152 12.50 20.69 2.80
CA GLU A 152 13.09 20.76 1.44
C GLU A 152 12.18 20.13 0.39
N ILE A 153 11.60 18.96 0.69
CA ILE A 153 10.63 18.32 -0.20
C ILE A 153 9.43 19.23 -0.42
N LYS A 154 8.89 19.79 0.66
CA LYS A 154 7.73 20.69 0.62
C LYS A 154 8.03 21.96 -0.15
N TRP A 155 9.22 22.52 0.02
CA TRP A 155 9.69 23.71 -0.73
C TRP A 155 9.71 23.42 -2.24
N ARG A 156 10.27 22.27 -2.66
CA ARG A 156 10.31 21.87 -4.09
C ARG A 156 8.94 21.54 -4.69
N LEU A 157 7.97 21.18 -3.86
CA LEU A 157 6.61 20.92 -4.33
C LEU A 157 5.88 22.19 -4.76
N HIS A 158 6.28 23.37 -4.24
CA HIS A 158 5.66 24.67 -4.52
C HIS A 158 4.11 24.62 -4.47
N SER A 159 3.52 23.76 -3.65
CA SER A 159 2.08 23.51 -3.61
C SER A 159 1.52 23.50 -2.19
N ASN A 160 0.54 24.36 -1.96
CA ASN A 160 -0.23 24.36 -0.71
C ASN A 160 -1.28 23.22 -0.65
N LYS A 161 -1.57 22.57 -1.81
CA LYS A 161 -2.54 21.48 -1.90
C LYS A 161 -2.02 20.14 -1.36
N ILE A 162 -0.73 20.03 -1.09
CA ILE A 162 -0.08 18.83 -0.54
C ILE A 162 0.39 19.17 0.88
N SER A 163 -0.13 18.46 1.87
CA SER A 163 0.24 18.66 3.28
C SER A 163 1.57 18.00 3.64
N PHE A 164 2.18 18.42 4.76
CA PHE A 164 3.35 17.74 5.32
C PHE A 164 3.07 16.27 5.64
N ASN A 165 1.87 15.94 6.16
CA ASN A 165 1.47 14.57 6.48
C ASN A 165 1.43 13.68 5.25
N GLU A 166 0.94 14.18 4.12
CA GLU A 166 0.94 13.45 2.85
C GLU A 166 2.37 13.16 2.37
N VAL A 167 3.27 14.16 2.46
CA VAL A 167 4.70 13.99 2.14
C VAL A 167 5.34 12.93 3.04
N THR A 168 5.06 12.97 4.34
CA THR A 168 5.58 12.01 5.33
C THR A 168 5.15 10.57 5.00
N CYS A 169 3.89 10.36 4.62
CA CYS A 169 3.39 9.05 4.21
C CYS A 169 4.08 8.52 2.94
N VAL A 170 4.29 9.37 1.94
CA VAL A 170 5.01 8.96 0.72
C VAL A 170 6.48 8.67 1.01
N ARG A 171 7.13 9.45 1.88
CA ARG A 171 8.50 9.19 2.34
C ARG A 171 8.59 7.86 3.11
N ALA A 172 7.61 7.55 3.96
CA ALA A 172 7.52 6.25 4.64
C ALA A 172 7.43 5.08 3.64
N TYR A 173 6.71 5.25 2.54
CA TYR A 173 6.63 4.28 1.46
C TYR A 173 8.00 4.03 0.79
N ILE A 174 8.79 5.08 0.54
CA ILE A 174 10.15 4.94 0.02
C ILE A 174 11.03 4.19 1.02
N ARG A 175 11.00 4.58 2.31
CA ARG A 175 11.76 3.89 3.36
C ARG A 175 11.40 2.41 3.47
N MET A 176 10.13 2.07 3.31
CA MET A 176 9.68 0.69 3.26
C MET A 176 10.29 -0.06 2.06
N LYS A 177 10.28 0.54 0.86
CA LYS A 177 10.90 -0.06 -0.33
C LYS A 177 12.41 -0.27 -0.16
N ASP A 178 13.12 0.70 0.38
CA ASP A 178 14.56 0.59 0.62
C ASP A 178 14.90 -0.51 1.64
N LYS A 179 14.08 -0.66 2.69
CA LYS A 179 14.24 -1.75 3.65
C LYS A 179 14.07 -3.13 3.00
N ILE A 180 13.21 -3.24 2.01
CA ILE A 180 13.00 -4.48 1.25
C ILE A 180 14.21 -4.72 0.34
N ALA A 181 14.64 -3.73 -0.43
CA ALA A 181 15.77 -3.83 -1.36
C ALA A 181 17.10 -4.18 -0.68
N LYS A 182 17.36 -3.65 0.53
CA LYS A 182 18.57 -3.99 1.30
C LYS A 182 18.59 -5.40 1.91
N ARG A 183 17.51 -6.15 1.79
CA ARG A 183 17.37 -7.51 2.33
C ARG A 183 17.34 -8.59 1.25
N GLU A 184 17.34 -8.17 0.00
CA GLU A 184 17.58 -9.03 -1.18
C GLU A 184 19.06 -9.16 -1.48
#